data_c89849a94c71ee1e6fb8038b3b62b123
#
_entry.id   c89849a94c71ee1e6fb8038b3b62b123
#
_cell.length_a   1.000
_cell.length_b   1.000
_cell.length_c   1.000
_cell.angle_alpha   90.00
_cell.angle_beta   90.00
_cell.angle_gamma   90.00
#
_symmetry.space_group_name_H-M   'P 1'
#
loop_
_entity.id
_entity.type
_entity.pdbx_description
1 polymer ?
#
loop_
_entity_poly.entity_id
_entity_poly.type
_entity_poly.pdbx_seq_one_letter_code
_entity_poly.pdbx_strand_id
1 'polypeptide(L)'
;MTATTTLLVIAKEPRPGRVKTRLTPPFTPVEAAALAEAALADTLAAVAATPARRRVLVLDGAPGPWLPPGFDVVPQCAGGLDERLADAFAGCAGPALLIGMDTPQVAPDLLDVDFRDCDAYFGPAEDGGFWALGLARPEPALLRGVPMSTPVTGAVQRERLLTAGLRVRDLPALRDVDTAADARAVAALAPRGRFAARLAACTPAVGRGAGR
;
A
#
# COMPACT_ATOMS: atom_id res chain seq x y z
N MET A 1 -10.31 22.53 -11.23
CA MET A 1 -10.67 21.27 -11.93
C MET A 1 -11.13 20.28 -10.85
N THR A 2 -12.26 19.61 -11.04
CA THR A 2 -12.77 18.64 -10.05
C THR A 2 -11.94 17.36 -10.17
N ALA A 3 -11.45 16.85 -9.05
CA ALA A 3 -10.71 15.57 -9.03
C ALA A 3 -11.61 14.43 -9.54
N THR A 4 -11.10 13.63 -10.47
CA THR A 4 -11.88 12.57 -11.14
C THR A 4 -11.49 11.17 -10.67
N THR A 5 -10.30 11.03 -10.04
CA THR A 5 -9.72 9.75 -9.64
C THR A 5 -10.26 9.27 -8.29
N THR A 6 -10.63 8.00 -8.21
CA THR A 6 -10.88 7.31 -6.95
C THR A 6 -9.56 6.78 -6.41
N LEU A 7 -9.23 7.10 -5.14
CA LEU A 7 -8.07 6.53 -4.46
C LEU A 7 -8.52 5.34 -3.61
N LEU A 8 -7.89 4.18 -3.87
CA LEU A 8 -8.13 2.92 -3.16
C LEU A 8 -6.91 2.61 -2.29
N VAL A 9 -7.11 2.31 -1.01
CA VAL A 9 -6.06 1.75 -0.15
C VAL A 9 -6.45 0.32 0.19
N ILE A 10 -5.61 -0.65 -0.20
CA ILE A 10 -5.83 -2.04 0.23
C ILE A 10 -4.99 -2.31 1.48
N ALA A 11 -5.65 -2.77 2.54
CA ALA A 11 -5.01 -2.96 3.84
C ALA A 11 -5.59 -4.14 4.61
N LYS A 12 -4.77 -4.66 5.53
CA LYS A 12 -5.21 -5.56 6.60
C LYS A 12 -5.26 -4.81 7.92
N GLU A 13 -6.22 -5.16 8.76
CA GLU A 13 -6.26 -4.66 10.13
C GLU A 13 -4.94 -4.96 10.85
N PRO A 14 -4.28 -3.95 11.46
CA PRO A 14 -2.99 -4.12 12.14
C PRO A 14 -3.15 -4.91 13.45
N ARG A 15 -3.19 -6.25 13.37
CA ARG A 15 -3.28 -7.15 14.54
C ARG A 15 -1.97 -7.86 14.81
N PRO A 16 -1.54 -7.98 16.07
CA PRO A 16 -0.34 -8.73 16.45
C PRO A 16 -0.37 -10.18 15.90
N GLY A 17 0.74 -10.60 15.29
CA GLY A 17 0.88 -11.91 14.67
C GLY A 17 0.16 -12.12 13.33
N ARG A 18 -0.61 -11.14 12.84
CA ARG A 18 -1.32 -11.21 11.54
C ARG A 18 -0.76 -10.31 10.45
N VAL A 19 0.00 -9.28 10.85
CA VAL A 19 0.66 -8.34 9.93
C VAL A 19 2.13 -8.25 10.25
N LYS A 20 2.95 -7.98 9.24
CA LYS A 20 4.40 -7.73 9.36
C LYS A 20 5.15 -8.78 10.19
N THR A 21 4.80 -10.05 10.04
CA THR A 21 5.44 -11.17 10.77
C THR A 21 6.94 -11.29 10.47
N ARG A 22 7.41 -10.80 9.31
CA ARG A 22 8.84 -10.75 8.96
C ARG A 22 9.64 -9.69 9.73
N LEU A 23 8.97 -8.77 10.42
CA LEU A 23 9.62 -7.88 11.37
C LEU A 23 9.96 -8.57 12.70
N THR A 24 9.43 -9.77 12.94
CA THR A 24 9.66 -10.55 14.15
C THR A 24 10.58 -11.75 13.88
N PRO A 25 11.84 -11.78 14.41
CA PRO A 25 12.53 -10.74 15.15
C PRO A 25 13.05 -9.60 14.25
N PRO A 26 13.55 -8.46 14.76
CA PRO A 26 13.85 -8.18 16.18
C PRO A 26 12.66 -7.60 16.96
N PHE A 27 11.58 -7.19 16.29
CA PHE A 27 10.40 -6.65 16.96
C PHE A 27 9.52 -7.77 17.50
N THR A 28 8.79 -7.48 18.57
CA THR A 28 7.70 -8.35 19.05
C THR A 28 6.49 -8.28 18.08
N PRO A 29 5.58 -9.25 18.09
CA PRO A 29 4.35 -9.17 17.29
C PRO A 29 3.50 -7.92 17.58
N VAL A 30 3.52 -7.41 18.81
CA VAL A 30 2.80 -6.19 19.21
C VAL A 30 3.47 -4.96 18.58
N GLU A 31 4.80 -4.86 18.64
CA GLU A 31 5.55 -3.78 18.00
C GLU A 31 5.40 -3.81 16.47
N ALA A 32 5.46 -4.99 15.86
CA ALA A 32 5.25 -5.15 14.42
C ALA A 32 3.85 -4.69 13.97
N ALA A 33 2.81 -5.00 14.74
CA ALA A 33 1.47 -4.51 14.48
C ALA A 33 1.36 -2.99 14.66
N ALA A 34 2.00 -2.43 15.69
CA ALA A 34 2.03 -0.98 15.92
C ALA A 34 2.81 -0.22 14.81
N LEU A 35 3.85 -0.83 14.26
CA LEU A 35 4.56 -0.30 13.08
C LEU A 35 3.68 -0.35 11.84
N ALA A 36 2.95 -1.46 11.60
CA ALA A 36 2.00 -1.57 10.50
C ALA A 36 0.86 -0.55 10.61
N GLU A 37 0.35 -0.31 11.83
CA GLU A 37 -0.66 0.72 12.09
C GLU A 37 -0.15 2.12 11.75
N ALA A 38 1.06 2.45 12.20
CA ALA A 38 1.68 3.74 11.92
C ALA A 38 1.94 3.94 10.41
N ALA A 39 2.39 2.88 9.70
CA ALA A 39 2.59 2.91 8.26
C ALA A 39 1.26 3.14 7.51
N LEU A 40 0.21 2.40 7.88
CA LEU A 40 -1.13 2.58 7.32
C LEU A 40 -1.66 4.00 7.59
N ALA A 41 -1.48 4.53 8.80
CA ALA A 41 -1.92 5.87 9.16
C ALA A 41 -1.21 6.97 8.36
N ASP A 42 0.08 6.81 8.04
CA ASP A 42 0.81 7.74 7.19
C ASP A 42 0.34 7.64 5.73
N THR A 43 0.14 6.43 5.20
CA THR A 43 -0.43 6.22 3.86
C THR A 43 -1.82 6.85 3.74
N LEU A 44 -2.69 6.62 4.71
CA LEU A 44 -4.04 7.23 4.72
C LEU A 44 -4.01 8.75 4.85
N ALA A 45 -3.04 9.30 5.58
CA ALA A 45 -2.86 10.76 5.67
C ALA A 45 -2.43 11.35 4.32
N ALA A 46 -1.53 10.70 3.58
CA ALA A 46 -1.16 11.13 2.23
C ALA A 46 -2.37 11.07 1.27
N VAL A 47 -3.14 9.98 1.32
CA VAL A 47 -4.38 9.84 0.51
C VAL A 47 -5.43 10.88 0.90
N ALA A 48 -5.58 11.19 2.19
CA ALA A 48 -6.52 12.22 2.66
C ALA A 48 -6.13 13.63 2.18
N ALA A 49 -4.83 13.92 2.06
CA ALA A 49 -4.29 15.18 1.58
C ALA A 49 -4.33 15.32 0.04
N THR A 50 -4.51 14.22 -0.70
CA THR A 50 -4.56 14.23 -2.16
C THR A 50 -5.96 14.56 -2.67
N PRO A 51 -6.12 15.44 -3.68
CA PRO A 51 -7.42 15.67 -4.32
C PRO A 51 -7.96 14.37 -4.93
N ALA A 52 -9.18 13.97 -4.54
CA ALA A 52 -9.79 12.74 -5.02
C ALA A 52 -11.30 12.87 -5.13
N ARG A 53 -11.90 12.21 -6.12
CA ARG A 53 -13.35 12.07 -6.23
C ARG A 53 -13.93 11.26 -5.07
N ARG A 54 -13.24 10.21 -4.68
CA ARG A 54 -13.63 9.28 -3.62
C ARG A 54 -12.38 8.65 -3.01
N ARG A 55 -12.40 8.37 -1.72
CA ARG A 55 -11.36 7.63 -1.00
C ARG A 55 -11.98 6.38 -0.41
N VAL A 56 -11.40 5.22 -0.72
CA VAL A 56 -11.93 3.93 -0.28
C VAL A 56 -10.82 3.14 0.41
N LEU A 57 -11.09 2.68 1.61
CA LEU A 57 -10.27 1.71 2.31
C LEU A 57 -10.86 0.31 2.08
N VAL A 58 -10.15 -0.53 1.33
CA VAL A 58 -10.50 -1.94 1.07
C VAL A 58 -9.81 -2.77 2.14
N LEU A 59 -10.55 -3.15 3.20
CA LEU A 59 -9.99 -3.62 4.46
C LEU A 59 -10.31 -5.10 4.74
N ASP A 60 -9.26 -5.87 5.06
CA ASP A 60 -9.38 -7.20 5.67
C ASP A 60 -9.34 -7.04 7.20
N GLY A 61 -10.51 -7.00 7.84
CA GLY A 61 -10.69 -6.78 9.28
C GLY A 61 -11.62 -5.62 9.59
N ALA A 62 -11.45 -5.00 10.76
CA ALA A 62 -12.24 -3.88 11.24
C ALA A 62 -11.45 -2.56 11.24
N PRO A 63 -12.10 -1.41 10.94
CA PRO A 63 -11.44 -0.11 11.06
C PRO A 63 -11.13 0.21 12.52
N GLY A 64 -10.04 0.95 12.72
CA GLY A 64 -9.60 1.40 14.04
C GLY A 64 -9.44 2.92 14.12
N PRO A 65 -8.95 3.45 15.25
CA PRO A 65 -8.76 4.89 15.46
C PRO A 65 -7.71 5.53 14.53
N TRP A 66 -6.95 4.72 13.81
CA TRP A 66 -5.98 5.14 12.79
C TRP A 66 -6.64 5.58 11.47
N LEU A 67 -7.95 5.32 11.27
CA LEU A 67 -8.67 5.71 10.07
C LEU A 67 -9.12 7.17 10.16
N PRO A 68 -8.63 8.08 9.29
CA PRO A 68 -9.11 9.45 9.25
C PRO A 68 -10.52 9.53 8.64
N PRO A 69 -11.27 10.63 8.88
CA PRO A 69 -12.55 10.85 8.24
C PRO A 69 -12.43 11.00 6.72
N GLY A 70 -13.54 10.79 6.00
CA GLY A 70 -13.62 10.98 4.55
C GLY A 70 -13.23 9.75 3.72
N PHE A 71 -13.16 8.58 4.33
CA PHE A 71 -12.99 7.29 3.66
C PHE A 71 -14.27 6.46 3.74
N ASP A 72 -14.65 5.89 2.62
CA ASP A 72 -15.57 4.75 2.62
C ASP A 72 -14.77 3.47 2.96
N VAL A 73 -15.32 2.61 3.82
CA VAL A 73 -14.69 1.33 4.16
C VAL A 73 -15.49 0.21 3.50
N VAL A 74 -14.79 -0.61 2.72
CA VAL A 74 -15.36 -1.81 2.10
C VAL A 74 -14.54 -3.03 2.51
N PRO A 75 -15.17 -4.17 2.81
CA PRO A 75 -14.45 -5.39 3.12
C PRO A 75 -13.73 -5.92 1.87
N GLN A 76 -12.58 -6.58 2.06
CA GLN A 76 -11.96 -7.35 0.99
C GLN A 76 -12.80 -8.60 0.71
N CYS A 77 -12.90 -8.98 -0.57
CA CYS A 77 -13.49 -10.25 -0.94
C CYS A 77 -12.61 -11.44 -0.49
N ALA A 78 -13.18 -12.63 -0.52
CA ALA A 78 -12.42 -13.87 -0.36
C ALA A 78 -11.50 -14.12 -1.56
N GLY A 79 -10.50 -15.00 -1.39
CA GLY A 79 -9.59 -15.39 -2.45
C GLY A 79 -8.17 -14.83 -2.32
N GLY A 80 -7.40 -14.94 -3.39
CA GLY A 80 -6.02 -14.47 -3.49
C GLY A 80 -5.90 -12.95 -3.52
N LEU A 81 -4.67 -12.44 -3.42
CA LEU A 81 -4.46 -10.99 -3.49
C LEU A 81 -4.86 -10.44 -4.86
N ASP A 82 -4.62 -11.17 -5.94
CA ASP A 82 -5.04 -10.82 -7.29
C ASP A 82 -6.56 -10.65 -7.42
N GLU A 83 -7.34 -11.54 -6.81
CA GLU A 83 -8.81 -11.46 -6.77
C GLU A 83 -9.28 -10.27 -5.94
N ARG A 84 -8.66 -10.01 -4.80
CA ARG A 84 -8.96 -8.86 -3.91
C ARG A 84 -8.66 -7.52 -4.58
N LEU A 85 -7.54 -7.43 -5.31
CA LEU A 85 -7.20 -6.25 -6.11
C LEU A 85 -8.19 -6.05 -7.26
N ALA A 86 -8.55 -7.12 -7.96
CA ALA A 86 -9.53 -7.09 -9.04
C ALA A 86 -10.90 -6.63 -8.55
N ASP A 87 -11.35 -7.12 -7.39
CA ASP A 87 -12.63 -6.75 -6.78
C ASP A 87 -12.63 -5.27 -6.34
N ALA A 88 -11.53 -4.78 -5.78
CA ALA A 88 -11.38 -3.36 -5.43
C ALA A 88 -11.58 -2.44 -6.65
N PHE A 89 -11.01 -2.81 -7.80
CA PHE A 89 -11.22 -2.07 -9.05
C PHE A 89 -12.64 -2.23 -9.62
N ALA A 90 -13.27 -3.37 -9.45
CA ALA A 90 -14.65 -3.61 -9.90
C ALA A 90 -15.65 -2.64 -9.25
N GLY A 91 -15.39 -2.18 -8.04
CA GLY A 91 -16.17 -1.17 -7.32
C GLY A 91 -16.03 0.27 -7.83
N CYS A 92 -15.25 0.50 -8.90
CA CYS A 92 -14.96 1.85 -9.41
C CYS A 92 -15.63 2.12 -10.76
N ALA A 93 -16.39 3.21 -10.85
CA ALA A 93 -17.07 3.64 -12.08
C ALA A 93 -16.25 4.59 -12.97
N GLY A 94 -14.96 4.80 -12.69
CA GLY A 94 -14.08 5.73 -13.42
C GLY A 94 -12.63 5.56 -12.99
N PRO A 95 -11.72 6.49 -13.35
CA PRO A 95 -10.32 6.35 -13.05
C PRO A 95 -10.05 6.04 -11.58
N ALA A 96 -9.16 5.10 -11.32
CA ALA A 96 -8.82 4.69 -9.97
C ALA A 96 -7.31 4.43 -9.83
N LEU A 97 -6.76 4.80 -8.68
CA LEU A 97 -5.40 4.48 -8.25
C LEU A 97 -5.47 3.69 -6.95
N LEU A 98 -4.96 2.47 -6.97
CA LEU A 98 -4.86 1.59 -5.82
C LEU A 98 -3.45 1.65 -5.24
N ILE A 99 -3.35 1.73 -3.92
CA ILE A 99 -2.10 1.82 -3.15
C ILE A 99 -2.10 0.74 -2.07
N GLY A 100 -0.94 0.13 -1.82
CA GLY A 100 -0.69 -0.74 -0.66
C GLY A 100 -0.58 0.04 0.65
N MET A 101 -0.58 -0.68 1.77
CA MET A 101 -0.44 -0.11 3.12
C MET A 101 1.01 -0.03 3.63
N ASP A 102 1.96 -0.47 2.84
CA ASP A 102 3.31 -0.82 3.28
C ASP A 102 4.39 0.20 2.91
N THR A 103 4.00 1.31 2.29
CA THR A 103 4.87 2.39 1.81
C THR A 103 4.56 3.73 2.50
N PRO A 104 4.83 3.88 3.82
CA PRO A 104 4.46 5.09 4.58
C PRO A 104 5.20 6.36 4.15
N GLN A 105 6.21 6.26 3.29
CA GLN A 105 6.92 7.39 2.67
C GLN A 105 6.19 7.97 1.46
N VAL A 106 5.05 7.40 1.05
CA VAL A 106 4.28 7.93 -0.07
C VAL A 106 3.83 9.37 0.22
N ALA A 107 3.99 10.24 -0.78
CA ALA A 107 3.61 11.64 -0.68
C ALA A 107 2.40 11.96 -1.58
N PRO A 108 1.59 12.98 -1.26
CA PRO A 108 0.40 13.32 -2.03
C PRO A 108 0.63 13.60 -3.51
N ASP A 109 1.78 14.16 -3.87
CA ASP A 109 2.17 14.45 -5.26
C ASP A 109 2.34 13.19 -6.11
N LEU A 110 2.71 12.06 -5.51
CA LEU A 110 2.77 10.76 -6.20
C LEU A 110 1.37 10.17 -6.44
N LEU A 111 0.37 10.61 -5.72
CA LEU A 111 -1.01 10.11 -5.77
C LEU A 111 -1.92 11.00 -6.63
N ASP A 112 -1.52 12.23 -6.91
CA ASP A 112 -2.28 13.16 -7.77
C ASP A 112 -2.02 12.86 -9.26
N VAL A 113 -2.55 11.73 -9.72
CA VAL A 113 -2.35 11.21 -11.08
C VAL A 113 -3.38 11.74 -12.06
N ASP A 114 -2.94 11.95 -13.30
CA ASP A 114 -3.75 12.45 -14.41
C ASP A 114 -3.71 11.49 -15.60
N PHE A 115 -4.84 10.91 -15.93
CA PHE A 115 -4.98 9.90 -16.99
C PHE A 115 -5.22 10.47 -18.39
N ARG A 116 -5.07 11.78 -18.61
CA ARG A 116 -5.30 12.36 -19.95
C ARG A 116 -4.38 11.79 -21.03
N ASP A 117 -3.13 11.48 -20.67
CA ASP A 117 -2.09 11.06 -21.61
C ASP A 117 -1.63 9.61 -21.40
N CYS A 118 -2.26 8.85 -20.51
CA CYS A 118 -1.95 7.44 -20.27
C CYS A 118 -3.20 6.67 -19.86
N ASP A 119 -3.13 5.35 -19.97
CA ASP A 119 -4.25 4.45 -19.65
C ASP A 119 -4.03 3.77 -18.29
N ALA A 120 -2.77 3.68 -17.86
CA ALA A 120 -2.40 3.11 -16.58
C ALA A 120 -1.21 3.82 -15.94
N TYR A 121 -1.17 3.81 -14.60
CA TYR A 121 0.00 4.13 -13.78
C TYR A 121 0.51 2.86 -13.11
N PHE A 122 1.82 2.71 -13.03
CA PHE A 122 2.46 1.58 -12.38
C PHE A 122 3.55 2.06 -11.44
N GLY A 123 3.41 1.78 -10.14
CA GLY A 123 4.38 2.10 -9.09
C GLY A 123 5.13 0.84 -8.68
N PRO A 124 6.36 0.58 -9.20
CA PRO A 124 7.12 -0.60 -8.83
C PRO A 124 7.56 -0.54 -7.36
N ALA A 125 7.60 -1.71 -6.70
CA ALA A 125 8.22 -1.88 -5.39
C ALA A 125 9.62 -2.50 -5.53
N GLU A 126 10.54 -2.14 -4.63
CA GLU A 126 11.94 -2.61 -4.69
C GLU A 126 12.08 -4.13 -4.49
N ASP A 127 11.08 -4.78 -3.90
CA ASP A 127 11.02 -6.23 -3.69
C ASP A 127 10.60 -7.04 -4.94
N GLY A 128 10.32 -6.34 -6.06
CA GLY A 128 9.81 -6.92 -7.30
C GLY A 128 8.28 -6.98 -7.40
N GLY A 129 7.56 -6.45 -6.43
CA GLY A 129 6.12 -6.21 -6.46
C GLY A 129 5.75 -4.85 -7.07
N PHE A 130 4.61 -4.32 -6.62
CA PHE A 130 4.21 -2.95 -6.92
C PHE A 130 3.47 -2.34 -5.70
N TRP A 131 3.75 -1.08 -5.42
CA TRP A 131 3.11 -0.32 -4.35
C TRP A 131 1.85 0.41 -4.83
N ALA A 132 1.76 0.70 -6.14
CA ALA A 132 0.60 1.36 -6.75
C ALA A 132 0.27 0.81 -8.12
N LEU A 133 -1.03 0.78 -8.43
CA LEU A 133 -1.57 0.49 -9.75
C LEU A 133 -2.74 1.43 -10.04
N GLY A 134 -2.63 2.21 -11.12
CA GLY A 134 -3.68 3.10 -11.59
C GLY A 134 -4.27 2.64 -12.90
N LEU A 135 -5.59 2.74 -13.07
CA LEU A 135 -6.29 2.43 -14.31
C LEU A 135 -7.27 3.56 -14.65
N ALA A 136 -7.14 4.12 -15.86
CA ALA A 136 -8.10 5.10 -16.40
C ALA A 136 -9.50 4.49 -16.53
N ARG A 137 -9.56 3.23 -16.90
CA ARG A 137 -10.74 2.38 -16.96
C ARG A 137 -10.46 1.11 -16.16
N PRO A 138 -10.98 0.99 -14.94
CA PRO A 138 -10.83 -0.20 -14.14
C PRO A 138 -11.32 -1.45 -14.85
N GLU A 139 -10.43 -2.42 -15.06
CA GLU A 139 -10.72 -3.70 -15.67
C GLU A 139 -10.17 -4.83 -14.79
N PRO A 140 -11.03 -5.52 -14.03
CA PRO A 140 -10.61 -6.56 -13.08
C PRO A 140 -9.82 -7.72 -13.73
N ALA A 141 -10.06 -8.02 -15.00
CA ALA A 141 -9.36 -9.07 -15.74
C ALA A 141 -7.85 -8.83 -15.86
N LEU A 142 -7.41 -7.56 -15.78
CA LEU A 142 -5.99 -7.19 -15.82
C LEU A 142 -5.20 -7.64 -14.58
N LEU A 143 -5.89 -8.00 -13.49
CA LEU A 143 -5.25 -8.39 -12.23
C LEU A 143 -5.38 -9.88 -11.94
N ARG A 144 -6.53 -10.50 -12.30
CA ARG A 144 -6.79 -11.91 -11.99
C ARG A 144 -5.76 -12.84 -12.59
N GLY A 145 -5.25 -13.78 -11.78
CA GLY A 145 -4.25 -14.76 -12.18
C GLY A 145 -2.83 -14.21 -12.33
N VAL A 146 -2.55 -12.98 -11.89
CA VAL A 146 -1.17 -12.50 -11.73
C VAL A 146 -0.58 -13.17 -10.49
N PRO A 147 0.61 -13.80 -10.59
CA PRO A 147 1.27 -14.40 -9.44
C PRO A 147 1.65 -13.31 -8.44
N MET A 148 1.00 -13.33 -7.26
CA MET A 148 1.20 -12.34 -6.20
C MET A 148 2.26 -12.79 -5.20
N SER A 149 2.85 -11.83 -4.48
CA SER A 149 3.84 -12.07 -3.43
C SER A 149 5.08 -12.82 -3.92
N THR A 150 5.51 -12.56 -5.13
CA THR A 150 6.73 -13.10 -5.74
C THR A 150 7.62 -11.97 -6.26
N PRO A 151 8.95 -12.19 -6.42
CA PRO A 151 9.84 -11.16 -6.96
C PRO A 151 9.56 -10.76 -8.41
N VAL A 152 8.67 -11.46 -9.10
CA VAL A 152 8.29 -11.18 -10.50
C VAL A 152 6.88 -10.60 -10.63
N THR A 153 6.16 -10.44 -9.52
CA THR A 153 4.78 -9.93 -9.51
C THR A 153 4.64 -8.63 -10.31
N GLY A 154 5.50 -7.65 -10.04
CA GLY A 154 5.47 -6.35 -10.71
C GLY A 154 5.75 -6.45 -12.20
N ALA A 155 6.76 -7.25 -12.59
CA ALA A 155 7.11 -7.45 -14.00
C ALA A 155 5.94 -8.10 -14.76
N VAL A 156 5.33 -9.15 -14.20
CA VAL A 156 4.18 -9.84 -14.81
C VAL A 156 2.97 -8.91 -14.92
N GLN A 157 2.68 -8.14 -13.87
CA GLN A 157 1.57 -7.18 -13.88
C GLN A 157 1.79 -6.10 -14.95
N ARG A 158 2.98 -5.52 -15.00
CA ARG A 158 3.31 -4.48 -15.98
C ARG A 158 3.26 -4.99 -17.43
N GLU A 159 3.79 -6.19 -17.68
CA GLU A 159 3.72 -6.85 -18.98
C GLU A 159 2.27 -7.10 -19.41
N ARG A 160 1.39 -7.50 -18.49
CA ARG A 160 -0.03 -7.68 -18.77
C ARG A 160 -0.72 -6.38 -19.21
N LEU A 161 -0.38 -5.24 -18.58
CA LEU A 161 -0.89 -3.93 -18.99
C LEU A 161 -0.45 -3.57 -20.42
N LEU A 162 0.83 -3.79 -20.72
CA LEU A 162 1.38 -3.53 -22.07
C LEU A 162 0.77 -4.44 -23.12
N THR A 163 0.62 -5.73 -22.83
CA THR A 163 -0.02 -6.72 -23.72
C THR A 163 -1.50 -6.39 -23.99
N ALA A 164 -2.16 -5.77 -23.04
CA ALA A 164 -3.52 -5.24 -23.24
C ALA A 164 -3.56 -3.94 -24.06
N GLY A 165 -2.42 -3.46 -24.57
CA GLY A 165 -2.31 -2.26 -25.39
C GLY A 165 -2.41 -0.94 -24.61
N LEU A 166 -2.26 -0.97 -23.28
CA LEU A 166 -2.36 0.23 -22.47
C LEU A 166 -1.06 1.05 -22.50
N ARG A 167 -1.20 2.38 -22.57
CA ARG A 167 -0.09 3.32 -22.37
C ARG A 167 0.19 3.43 -20.88
N VAL A 168 1.26 2.78 -20.42
CA VAL A 168 1.65 2.74 -19.00
C VAL A 168 2.63 3.87 -18.70
N ARG A 169 2.35 4.63 -17.65
CA ARG A 169 3.27 5.59 -17.04
C ARG A 169 3.78 5.05 -15.72
N ASP A 170 5.10 4.94 -15.60
CA ASP A 170 5.72 4.48 -14.36
C ASP A 170 5.78 5.61 -13.31
N LEU A 171 5.45 5.28 -12.07
CA LEU A 171 5.72 6.09 -10.88
C LEU A 171 7.10 5.73 -10.33
N PRO A 172 7.69 6.57 -9.46
CA PRO A 172 8.94 6.22 -8.79
C PRO A 172 8.84 4.88 -8.04
N ALA A 173 9.95 4.11 -8.04
CA ALA A 173 10.05 2.93 -7.23
C ALA A 173 10.05 3.30 -5.75
N LEU A 174 9.30 2.57 -4.93
CA LEU A 174 9.29 2.73 -3.49
C LEU A 174 9.70 1.43 -2.80
N ARG A 175 10.23 1.58 -1.59
CA ARG A 175 10.57 0.45 -0.72
C ARG A 175 9.42 0.13 0.21
N ASP A 176 8.98 -1.12 0.20
CA ASP A 176 8.01 -1.64 1.17
C ASP A 176 8.69 -1.92 2.52
N VAL A 177 7.95 -1.76 3.59
CA VAL A 177 8.43 -2.12 4.93
C VAL A 177 8.19 -3.61 5.18
N ASP A 178 9.16 -4.47 4.88
CA ASP A 178 9.04 -5.91 5.11
C ASP A 178 10.00 -6.44 6.17
N THR A 179 11.20 -5.89 6.25
CA THR A 179 12.23 -6.28 7.22
C THR A 179 12.59 -5.12 8.15
N ALA A 180 13.32 -5.42 9.23
CA ALA A 180 13.85 -4.38 10.12
C ALA A 180 14.85 -3.43 9.42
N ALA A 181 15.51 -3.88 8.36
CA ALA A 181 16.37 -3.04 7.54
C ALA A 181 15.53 -2.07 6.70
N ASP A 182 14.45 -2.55 6.07
CA ASP A 182 13.51 -1.71 5.32
C ASP A 182 12.85 -0.69 6.24
N ALA A 183 12.44 -1.10 7.44
CA ALA A 183 11.84 -0.18 8.42
C ALA A 183 12.74 1.01 8.72
N ARG A 184 14.06 0.78 8.89
CA ARG A 184 15.03 1.87 9.12
C ARG A 184 15.21 2.75 7.89
N ALA A 185 15.34 2.13 6.71
CA ALA A 185 15.53 2.85 5.45
C ALA A 185 14.31 3.73 5.14
N VAL A 186 13.09 3.19 5.26
CA VAL A 186 11.84 3.92 5.01
C VAL A 186 11.62 5.03 6.04
N ALA A 187 11.91 4.79 7.33
CA ALA A 187 11.83 5.83 8.34
C ALA A 187 12.78 7.01 8.07
N ALA A 188 13.95 6.75 7.49
CA ALA A 188 14.90 7.80 7.09
C ALA A 188 14.38 8.63 5.90
N LEU A 189 13.58 8.06 5.00
CA LEU A 189 12.95 8.76 3.88
C LEU A 189 11.79 9.67 4.33
N ALA A 190 11.05 9.28 5.38
CA ALA A 190 9.93 10.03 5.92
C ALA A 190 10.09 10.29 7.44
N PRO A 191 11.12 11.06 7.88
CA PRO A 191 11.49 11.16 9.29
C PRO A 191 10.47 11.88 10.16
N ARG A 192 9.51 12.59 9.57
CA ARG A 192 8.43 13.29 10.28
C ARG A 192 7.13 12.48 10.35
N GLY A 193 7.09 11.27 9.75
CA GLY A 193 5.93 10.40 9.74
C GLY A 193 5.68 9.73 11.10
N ARG A 194 4.46 9.26 11.30
CA ARG A 194 4.07 8.44 12.46
C ARG A 194 4.86 7.14 12.50
N PHE A 195 5.13 6.56 11.32
CA PHE A 195 5.94 5.35 11.19
C PHE A 195 7.35 5.54 11.76
N ALA A 196 8.04 6.62 11.38
CA ALA A 196 9.38 6.91 11.89
C ALA A 196 9.37 7.16 13.41
N ALA A 197 8.38 7.91 13.92
CA ALA A 197 8.21 8.14 15.36
C ALA A 197 7.93 6.82 16.11
N ARG A 198 7.10 5.94 15.56
CA ARG A 198 6.81 4.62 16.15
C ARG A 198 8.05 3.73 16.16
N LEU A 199 8.82 3.71 15.07
CA LEU A 199 10.05 2.93 14.99
C LEU A 199 11.06 3.36 16.04
N ALA A 200 11.24 4.68 16.25
CA ALA A 200 12.11 5.23 17.28
C ALA A 200 11.67 4.84 18.70
N ALA A 201 10.37 4.68 18.93
CA ALA A 201 9.82 4.27 20.22
C ALA A 201 9.87 2.74 20.46
N CYS A 202 10.05 1.92 19.41
CA CYS A 202 10.20 0.48 19.56
C CYS A 202 11.59 0.15 20.10
N THR A 203 11.65 -0.65 21.17
CA THR A 203 12.91 -1.20 21.70
C THR A 203 13.11 -2.56 21.02
N PRO A 204 14.15 -2.75 20.17
CA PRO A 204 14.44 -4.04 19.60
C PRO A 204 14.65 -5.07 20.71
N ALA A 205 14.08 -6.27 20.54
CA ALA A 205 14.23 -7.35 21.54
C ALA A 205 15.68 -7.84 21.75
N VAL A 206 16.62 -7.37 20.92
CA VAL A 206 18.06 -7.66 21.01
C VAL A 206 18.71 -6.77 22.05
N GLY A 207 18.64 -7.17 23.32
CA GLY A 207 19.35 -6.44 24.39
C GLY A 207 19.00 -6.85 25.81
N ARG A 208 18.04 -7.76 26.00
CA ARG A 208 17.66 -8.23 27.36
C ARG A 208 18.22 -9.60 27.73
N GLY A 209 19.28 -10.06 27.05
CA GLY A 209 19.84 -11.37 27.28
C GLY A 209 21.37 -11.37 27.36
N ALA A 210 21.97 -10.57 28.23
CA ALA A 210 23.34 -10.79 28.72
C ALA A 210 23.52 -10.03 30.03
N GLY A 211 22.95 -10.57 31.08
CA GLY A 211 23.10 -10.06 32.42
C GLY A 211 22.78 -11.15 33.44
N ARG A 212 23.67 -12.15 33.54
CA ARG A 212 24.24 -12.92 34.66
C ARG A 212 24.42 -14.38 34.30
#